data_df8fbe57d8202f841bef29be9d9b79fa
#
_entry.id   df8fbe57d8202f841bef29be9d9b79fa
#
_cell.length_a   1.000
_cell.length_b   1.000
_cell.length_c   1.000
_cell.angle_alpha   90.00
_cell.angle_beta   90.00
_cell.angle_gamma   90.00
#
_symmetry.space_group_name_H-M   'P 1'
#
loop_
_entity.id
_entity.type
_entity.pdbx_description
1 polymer ?
#
loop_
_entity_poly.entity_id
_entity_poly.type
_entity_poly.pdbx_seq_one_letter_code
_entity_poly.pdbx_strand_id
1 'polypeptide(L)'
;DAAGTMKTGWVQAGSWYYLNASGAMQTGWVNDNGTWYYCNASGAMQTGWLLDGSTWYYLNANGSMAANTTVDGYVLGANGAML
;
A
#
# COMPACT_ATOMS: atom_id res chain seq x y z
N ASP A 1 -19.01 11.24 6.68
CA ASP A 1 -19.09 11.49 8.11
C ASP A 1 -20.47 12.07 8.48
N ALA A 2 -20.65 12.37 9.74
CA ALA A 2 -21.97 12.83 10.23
C ALA A 2 -22.43 14.13 9.58
N ALA A 3 -21.52 14.94 9.10
CA ALA A 3 -21.86 16.20 8.43
C ALA A 3 -22.11 16.00 6.93
N GLY A 4 -22.06 14.76 6.47
CA GLY A 4 -22.20 14.47 5.05
C GLY A 4 -20.95 14.71 4.24
N THR A 5 -19.84 15.05 4.88
CA THR A 5 -18.57 15.24 4.20
C THR A 5 -17.98 13.89 3.82
N MET A 6 -17.69 13.73 2.55
CA MET A 6 -17.09 12.51 2.04
C MET A 6 -15.63 12.42 2.48
N LYS A 7 -15.24 11.27 3.00
CA LYS A 7 -13.86 11.04 3.37
C LYS A 7 -13.03 10.67 2.14
N THR A 8 -11.79 11.12 2.15
CA THR A 8 -10.80 10.77 1.13
C THR A 8 -9.48 10.48 1.81
N GLY A 9 -8.57 9.82 1.08
CA GLY A 9 -7.28 9.46 1.61
C GLY A 9 -7.35 8.27 2.54
N TRP A 10 -6.41 8.17 3.47
CA TRP A 10 -6.31 7.04 4.38
C TRP A 10 -7.34 7.10 5.49
N VAL A 11 -8.01 5.98 5.71
CA VAL A 11 -9.03 5.83 6.76
C VAL A 11 -8.73 4.55 7.52
N GLN A 12 -8.72 4.63 8.86
CA GLN A 12 -8.55 3.44 9.69
C GLN A 12 -9.89 2.98 10.22
N ALA A 13 -10.19 1.70 9.94
CA ALA A 13 -11.43 1.07 10.40
C ALA A 13 -11.13 -0.42 10.60
N GLY A 14 -10.37 -0.74 11.64
CA GLY A 14 -9.81 -2.07 11.84
C GLY A 14 -8.53 -2.26 11.03
N SER A 15 -8.60 -2.01 9.75
CA SER A 15 -7.44 -1.95 8.86
C SER A 15 -7.35 -0.56 8.26
N TRP A 16 -6.24 -0.26 7.59
CA TRP A 16 -6.12 0.99 6.83
C TRP A 16 -6.66 0.78 5.43
N TYR A 17 -7.47 1.73 4.97
CA TYR A 17 -8.07 1.74 3.64
C TYR A 17 -7.75 3.05 2.97
N TYR A 18 -7.59 3.05 1.65
CA TYR A 18 -7.33 4.28 0.91
C TYR A 18 -8.51 4.61 0.03
N LEU A 19 -9.02 5.85 0.19
CA LEU A 19 -10.13 6.35 -0.61
C LEU A 19 -9.61 7.41 -1.56
N ASN A 20 -9.98 7.33 -2.84
CA ASN A 20 -9.53 8.31 -3.82
C ASN A 20 -10.31 9.63 -3.68
N ALA A 21 -10.02 10.59 -4.56
CA ALA A 21 -10.63 11.92 -4.47
C ALA A 21 -12.16 11.89 -4.58
N SER A 22 -12.72 10.85 -5.20
CA SER A 22 -14.17 10.69 -5.29
C SER A 22 -14.75 9.87 -4.13
N GLY A 23 -13.89 9.46 -3.17
CA GLY A 23 -14.32 8.69 -2.00
C GLY A 23 -14.40 7.18 -2.25
N ALA A 24 -13.99 6.71 -3.41
CA ALA A 24 -14.05 5.28 -3.73
C ALA A 24 -12.85 4.56 -3.12
N MET A 25 -13.12 3.40 -2.48
CA MET A 25 -12.08 2.55 -1.91
C MET A 25 -11.20 1.97 -3.01
N GLN A 26 -9.90 2.03 -2.81
CA GLN A 26 -8.93 1.50 -3.77
C GLN A 26 -8.45 0.12 -3.35
N THR A 27 -8.10 -0.70 -4.35
CA THR A 27 -7.47 -2.00 -4.15
C THR A 27 -6.24 -2.07 -5.04
N GLY A 28 -5.33 -3.00 -4.73
CA GLY A 28 -4.10 -3.12 -5.49
C GLY A 28 -3.10 -2.03 -5.10
N TRP A 29 -2.23 -1.69 -6.03
CA TRP A 29 -1.20 -0.69 -5.79
C TRP A 29 -1.79 0.71 -5.73
N VAL A 30 -1.38 1.47 -4.71
CA VAL A 30 -1.83 2.85 -4.50
C VAL A 30 -0.61 3.74 -4.46
N ASN A 31 -0.59 4.79 -5.29
CA ASN A 31 0.46 5.82 -5.23
C ASN A 31 -0.10 7.02 -4.50
N ASP A 32 0.45 7.31 -3.33
CA ASP A 32 0.05 8.45 -2.53
C ASP A 32 1.23 9.40 -2.41
N ASN A 33 1.20 10.48 -3.17
CA ASN A 33 2.25 11.51 -3.20
C ASN A 33 3.64 10.92 -3.45
N GLY A 34 3.73 9.93 -4.33
CA GLY A 34 4.98 9.31 -4.69
C GLY A 34 5.38 8.12 -3.84
N THR A 35 4.63 7.81 -2.80
CA THR A 35 4.85 6.63 -1.98
C THR A 35 3.88 5.54 -2.35
N TRP A 36 4.39 4.34 -2.62
CA TRP A 36 3.56 3.21 -3.03
C TRP A 36 3.13 2.39 -1.82
N TYR A 37 1.85 2.00 -1.84
CA TYR A 37 1.24 1.12 -0.85
C TYR A 37 0.48 0.04 -1.60
N TYR A 38 0.17 -1.06 -0.92
CA TYR A 38 -0.63 -2.12 -1.54
C TYR A 38 -1.82 -2.45 -0.65
N CYS A 39 -3.01 -2.45 -1.27
CA CYS A 39 -4.24 -2.86 -0.61
C CYS A 39 -4.74 -4.15 -1.25
N ASN A 40 -5.21 -5.08 -0.44
CA ASN A 40 -5.70 -6.35 -0.95
C ASN A 40 -7.08 -6.21 -1.58
N ALA A 41 -7.68 -7.33 -2.00
CA ALA A 41 -8.97 -7.32 -2.68
C ALA A 41 -10.10 -6.75 -1.82
N SER A 42 -9.97 -6.79 -0.49
CA SER A 42 -10.95 -6.19 0.41
C SER A 42 -10.62 -4.73 0.74
N GLY A 43 -9.55 -4.20 0.15
CA GLY A 43 -9.12 -2.81 0.35
C GLY A 43 -8.19 -2.60 1.52
N ALA A 44 -7.85 -3.64 2.28
CA ALA A 44 -7.02 -3.49 3.47
C ALA A 44 -5.54 -3.33 3.08
N MET A 45 -4.89 -2.30 3.66
CA MET A 45 -3.47 -2.05 3.44
C MET A 45 -2.64 -3.23 3.94
N GLN A 46 -1.65 -3.64 3.16
CA GLN A 46 -0.79 -4.76 3.49
C GLN A 46 0.57 -4.28 3.98
N THR A 47 1.21 -5.11 4.82
CA THR A 47 2.59 -4.90 5.28
C THR A 47 3.34 -6.21 5.17
N GLY A 48 4.68 -6.14 5.21
CA GLY A 48 5.53 -7.32 5.11
C GLY A 48 5.74 -7.76 3.67
N TRP A 49 6.13 -9.01 3.51
CA TRP A 49 6.40 -9.55 2.18
C TRP A 49 5.12 -9.74 1.40
N LEU A 50 5.15 -9.32 0.14
CA LEU A 50 4.01 -9.41 -0.78
C LEU A 50 4.47 -10.06 -2.07
N LEU A 51 3.77 -11.12 -2.48
CA LEU A 51 3.98 -11.72 -3.80
C LEU A 51 2.87 -11.22 -4.72
N ASP A 52 3.24 -10.42 -5.71
CA ASP A 52 2.32 -9.87 -6.70
C ASP A 52 2.69 -10.43 -8.06
N GLY A 53 1.84 -11.29 -8.58
CA GLY A 53 2.19 -12.07 -9.76
C GLY A 53 3.33 -13.01 -9.44
N SER A 54 4.48 -12.80 -10.03
CA SER A 54 5.67 -13.60 -9.75
C SER A 54 6.81 -12.75 -9.15
N THR A 55 6.49 -11.54 -8.68
CA THR A 55 7.47 -10.60 -8.15
C THR A 55 7.23 -10.37 -6.68
N TRP A 56 8.29 -10.43 -5.87
CA TRP A 56 8.21 -10.16 -4.45
C TRP A 56 8.51 -8.68 -4.17
N TYR A 57 7.72 -8.12 -3.26
CA TYR A 57 7.88 -6.76 -2.74
C TYR A 57 7.84 -6.81 -1.23
N TYR A 58 8.38 -5.77 -0.59
CA TYR A 58 8.27 -5.65 0.86
C TYR A 58 7.64 -4.32 1.23
N LEU A 59 6.63 -4.39 2.08
CA LEU A 59 5.95 -3.19 2.57
C LEU A 59 6.32 -3.01 4.03
N ASN A 60 6.81 -1.82 4.36
CA ASN A 60 7.27 -1.50 5.71
C ASN A 60 6.09 -1.52 6.69
N ALA A 61 6.37 -1.41 7.99
CA ALA A 61 5.34 -1.44 9.01
C ALA A 61 4.27 -0.36 8.83
N ASN A 62 4.65 0.77 8.20
CA ASN A 62 3.70 1.84 7.91
C ASN A 62 3.01 1.66 6.55
N GLY A 63 3.26 0.54 5.88
CA GLY A 63 2.65 0.22 4.59
C GLY A 63 3.42 0.71 3.38
N SER A 64 4.42 1.55 3.55
CA SER A 64 5.18 2.08 2.41
C SER A 64 6.06 1.01 1.78
N MET A 65 6.11 0.99 0.45
CA MET A 65 6.92 0.03 -0.29
C MET A 65 8.41 0.32 -0.08
N ALA A 66 9.17 -0.70 0.31
CA ALA A 66 10.62 -0.61 0.41
C ALA A 66 11.24 -0.66 -0.98
N ALA A 67 12.26 0.15 -1.21
CA ALA A 67 12.96 0.19 -2.50
C ALA A 67 14.41 0.59 -2.27
N ASN A 68 15.28 0.16 -3.15
CA ASN A 68 16.71 0.47 -3.08
C ASN A 68 17.31 0.10 -1.72
N THR A 69 16.89 -1.05 -1.18
CA THR A 69 17.35 -1.48 0.14
C THR A 69 17.39 -3.00 0.21
N THR A 70 17.89 -3.52 1.31
CA THR A 70 17.96 -4.96 1.55
C THR A 70 17.10 -5.28 2.77
N VAL A 71 16.22 -6.27 2.63
CA VAL A 71 15.36 -6.74 3.71
C VAL A 71 15.54 -8.26 3.82
N ASP A 72 15.83 -8.75 5.01
CA ASP A 72 16.03 -10.18 5.28
C ASP A 72 17.03 -10.83 4.33
N GLY A 73 18.05 -10.06 3.89
CA GLY A 73 19.05 -10.55 2.97
C GLY A 73 18.66 -10.46 1.50
N TYR A 74 17.46 -10.02 1.18
CA TYR A 74 16.99 -9.88 -0.20
C TYR A 74 17.08 -8.42 -0.64
N VAL A 75 17.61 -8.21 -1.84
CA VAL A 75 17.81 -6.86 -2.38
C VAL A 75 16.60 -6.44 -3.17
N LEU A 76 16.10 -5.24 -2.86
CA LEU A 76 14.97 -4.65 -3.57
C LEU A 76 15.47 -3.52 -4.47
N GLY A 77 15.02 -3.51 -5.71
CA GLY A 77 15.43 -2.50 -6.68
C GLY A 77 14.70 -1.17 -6.53
N ALA A 78 14.95 -0.28 -7.49
CA ALA A 78 14.37 1.06 -7.44
C ALA A 78 12.84 1.06 -7.52
N ASN A 79 12.26 0.05 -8.17
CA ASN A 79 10.81 -0.09 -8.28
C ASN A 79 10.21 -0.97 -7.20
N GLY A 80 11.01 -1.35 -6.20
CA GLY A 80 10.57 -2.18 -5.09
C GLY A 80 10.63 -3.68 -5.36
N ALA A 81 10.82 -4.10 -6.60
CA ALA A 81 10.85 -5.51 -6.94
C ALA A 81 12.12 -6.18 -6.41
N MET A 82 11.98 -7.38 -5.86
CA MET A 82 13.14 -8.16 -5.42
C MET A 82 13.98 -8.54 -6.62
N LEU A 83 15.27 -8.31 -6.50
CA LEU A 83 16.23 -8.61 -7.56
C LEU A 83 16.70 -10.06 -7.52
#